data_498402995d5dc70b992c2f394131b559
#
_entry.id   498402995d5dc70b992c2f394131b559
#
_cell.length_a   1.000
_cell.length_b   1.000
_cell.length_c   1.000
_cell.angle_alpha   90.00
_cell.angle_beta   90.00
_cell.angle_gamma   90.00
#
_symmetry.space_group_name_H-M   'P 1'
#
loop_
_entity.id
_entity.type
_entity.pdbx_description
1 polymer ?
#
loop_
_entity_poly.entity_id
_entity_poly.type
_entity_poly.pdbx_seq_one_letter_code
_entity_poly.pdbx_strand_id
1 'polypeptide(L)'
;GPSSSHTMGPEKAAKLFAAEHPDADLFSITLYGSLAMTGKGHGTDRVLIDTFAPVETRILFNTEKTDLPHPNTLELTAMKGGKTIGFMRVMSVGGGDLRIEGRPEAEAPEVYREKSFAEIADYCKTHNKRISDYVEENEGAGIWDFLLSVWNCMKNAIREGLTHSGVLPGGLNVERKAQYLFNQRHIDERPETRENRLVCAYAFAVSEQNAGQGTIVTAPTCGACACLPAVLKYMQDEKGLPERQVLRALAVADRKS
;
A
#
# COMPACT_ATOMS: atom_id res chain seq x y z
N GLY A 1 7.10 -0.34 3.15
CA GLY A 1 6.21 0.02 2.05
C GLY A 1 5.27 1.14 2.42
N PRO A 2 4.72 1.87 1.46
CA PRO A 2 3.89 3.01 1.77
C PRO A 2 2.59 2.56 2.45
N SER A 3 2.36 3.03 3.67
CA SER A 3 1.07 2.89 4.33
C SER A 3 0.03 3.71 3.57
N SER A 4 -1.14 3.14 3.25
CA SER A 4 -2.19 3.87 2.55
C SER A 4 -2.63 5.12 3.33
N SER A 5 -2.78 5.01 4.64
CA SER A 5 -3.24 6.11 5.50
C SER A 5 -2.11 7.04 5.99
N HIS A 6 -0.87 6.52 6.15
CA HIS A 6 0.23 7.30 6.72
C HIS A 6 1.22 7.82 5.68
N THR A 7 1.19 7.31 4.47
CA THR A 7 2.12 7.72 3.39
C THR A 7 1.35 8.17 2.15
N MET A 8 0.54 7.28 1.53
CA MET A 8 -0.16 7.58 0.27
C MET A 8 -1.22 8.68 0.42
N GLY A 9 -2.01 8.64 1.51
CA GLY A 9 -3.00 9.69 1.79
C GLY A 9 -2.35 11.06 2.00
N PRO A 10 -1.38 11.20 2.92
CA PRO A 10 -0.61 12.44 3.08
C PRO A 10 0.07 12.93 1.81
N GLU A 11 0.65 12.04 1.00
CA GLU A 11 1.25 12.40 -0.30
C GLU A 11 0.21 12.97 -1.28
N LYS A 12 -0.96 12.32 -1.38
CA LYS A 12 -2.06 12.78 -2.24
C LYS A 12 -2.58 14.15 -1.79
N ALA A 13 -2.71 14.36 -0.47
CA ALA A 13 -3.10 15.64 0.11
C ALA A 13 -2.08 16.74 -0.20
N ALA A 14 -0.78 16.43 -0.05
CA ALA A 14 0.30 17.36 -0.34
C ALA A 14 0.35 17.75 -1.83
N LYS A 15 0.22 16.77 -2.75
CA LYS A 15 0.16 17.04 -4.20
C LYS A 15 -1.00 17.95 -4.57
N LEU A 16 -2.19 17.69 -4.01
CA LEU A 16 -3.36 18.53 -4.24
C LEU A 16 -3.12 19.95 -3.72
N PHE A 17 -2.64 20.10 -2.49
CA PHE A 17 -2.42 21.38 -1.86
C PHE A 17 -1.31 22.18 -2.54
N ALA A 18 -0.23 21.54 -2.97
CA ALA A 18 0.84 22.18 -3.75
C ALA A 18 0.32 22.74 -5.10
N ALA A 19 -0.54 21.97 -5.79
CA ALA A 19 -1.13 22.40 -7.06
C ALA A 19 -2.08 23.60 -6.88
N GLU A 20 -2.75 23.71 -5.72
CA GLU A 20 -3.62 24.86 -5.40
C GLU A 20 -2.84 26.11 -4.98
N HIS A 21 -1.59 25.95 -4.53
CA HIS A 21 -0.74 27.03 -4.00
C HIS A 21 0.65 27.06 -4.66
N PRO A 22 0.74 27.19 -5.99
CA PRO A 22 2.03 27.15 -6.71
C PRO A 22 2.99 28.30 -6.35
N ASP A 23 2.45 29.37 -5.77
CA ASP A 23 3.20 30.56 -5.37
C ASP A 23 3.72 30.54 -3.93
N ALA A 24 3.50 29.46 -3.18
CA ALA A 24 3.97 29.37 -1.81
C ALA A 24 5.50 29.32 -1.74
N ASP A 25 6.08 30.00 -0.75
CA ASP A 25 7.51 29.96 -0.43
C ASP A 25 7.80 29.09 0.80
N LEU A 26 6.76 28.70 1.54
CA LEU A 26 6.84 27.80 2.69
C LEU A 26 5.55 27.00 2.85
N PHE A 27 5.68 25.70 3.09
CA PHE A 27 4.59 24.84 3.55
C PHE A 27 4.81 24.45 5.03
N SER A 28 3.81 24.68 5.85
CA SER A 28 3.81 24.25 7.27
C SER A 28 2.74 23.18 7.46
N ILE A 29 3.16 22.00 7.91
CA ILE A 29 2.27 20.85 8.08
C ILE A 29 2.24 20.45 9.55
N THR A 30 1.05 20.32 10.12
CA THR A 30 0.88 19.72 11.45
C THR A 30 0.22 18.36 11.33
N LEU A 31 0.87 17.33 11.82
CA LEU A 31 0.38 15.97 11.92
C LEU A 31 -0.22 15.74 13.29
N TYR A 32 -1.37 15.06 13.35
CA TYR A 32 -2.10 14.78 14.58
C TYR A 32 -2.36 13.29 14.75
N GLY A 33 -2.71 12.90 16.00
CA GLY A 33 -3.16 11.57 16.35
C GLY A 33 -2.19 10.47 15.91
N SER A 34 -2.67 9.48 15.17
CA SER A 34 -1.83 8.37 14.70
C SER A 34 -0.72 8.82 13.76
N LEU A 35 -0.97 9.84 12.90
CA LEU A 35 0.07 10.41 12.04
C LEU A 35 1.20 11.06 12.83
N ALA A 36 0.90 11.69 13.96
CA ALA A 36 1.91 12.28 14.83
C ALA A 36 2.71 11.21 15.60
N MET A 37 2.03 10.17 16.08
CA MET A 37 2.65 9.12 16.90
C MET A 37 3.50 8.15 16.10
N THR A 38 3.06 7.77 14.91
CA THR A 38 3.67 6.68 14.12
C THR A 38 4.20 7.12 12.76
N GLY A 39 3.92 8.36 12.34
CA GLY A 39 4.23 8.88 11.01
C GLY A 39 5.71 8.81 10.65
N LYS A 40 6.62 9.08 11.60
CA LYS A 40 8.08 8.91 11.37
C LYS A 40 8.44 7.49 10.96
N GLY A 41 7.87 6.49 11.62
CA GLY A 41 8.08 5.07 11.28
C GLY A 41 7.55 4.69 9.90
N HIS A 42 6.52 5.39 9.43
CA HIS A 42 5.93 5.20 8.10
C HIS A 42 6.50 6.14 7.02
N GLY A 43 7.47 7.00 7.37
CA GLY A 43 8.06 7.97 6.46
C GLY A 43 7.10 9.08 6.00
N THR A 44 6.08 9.40 6.80
CA THR A 44 5.09 10.46 6.50
C THR A 44 5.76 11.81 6.31
N ASP A 45 6.69 12.17 7.18
CA ASP A 45 7.47 13.41 7.08
C ASP A 45 8.30 13.46 5.81
N ARG A 46 8.98 12.36 5.49
CA ARG A 46 9.83 12.27 4.29
C ARG A 46 9.00 12.45 3.02
N VAL A 47 7.89 11.74 2.89
CA VAL A 47 7.05 11.83 1.68
C VAL A 47 6.45 13.23 1.51
N LEU A 48 6.11 13.91 2.61
CA LEU A 48 5.62 15.28 2.57
C LEU A 48 6.72 16.26 2.11
N ILE A 49 7.92 16.16 2.68
CA ILE A 49 9.07 17.00 2.27
C ILE A 49 9.41 16.77 0.80
N ASP A 50 9.50 15.50 0.36
CA ASP A 50 9.81 15.14 -1.01
C ASP A 50 8.74 15.65 -1.99
N THR A 51 7.46 15.65 -1.59
CA THR A 51 6.34 16.10 -2.43
C THR A 51 6.32 17.63 -2.60
N PHE A 52 6.65 18.39 -1.57
CA PHE A 52 6.67 19.86 -1.64
C PHE A 52 8.01 20.42 -2.19
N ALA A 53 9.02 19.59 -2.36
CA ALA A 53 10.31 20.05 -2.88
C ALA A 53 10.13 20.72 -4.25
N PRO A 54 10.87 21.83 -4.54
CA PRO A 54 11.96 22.41 -3.76
C PRO A 54 11.55 23.46 -2.72
N VAL A 55 10.26 23.63 -2.43
CA VAL A 55 9.75 24.62 -1.47
C VAL A 55 10.07 24.18 -0.03
N GLU A 56 10.49 25.13 0.82
CA GLU A 56 10.75 24.86 2.23
C GLU A 56 9.51 24.25 2.90
N THR A 57 9.72 23.17 3.64
CA THR A 57 8.63 22.43 4.30
C THR A 57 8.95 22.21 5.76
N ARG A 58 8.05 22.63 6.66
CA ARG A 58 8.15 22.45 8.11
C ARG A 58 7.07 21.49 8.59
N ILE A 59 7.46 20.48 9.36
CA ILE A 59 6.53 19.46 9.87
C ILE A 59 6.55 19.47 11.39
N LEU A 60 5.36 19.63 11.98
CA LEU A 60 5.12 19.56 13.40
C LEU A 60 4.33 18.28 13.73
N PHE A 61 4.82 17.48 14.64
CA PHE A 61 4.13 16.31 15.19
C PHE A 61 3.42 16.73 16.48
N ASN A 62 2.11 16.91 16.43
CA ASN A 62 1.31 17.28 17.61
C ASN A 62 0.62 16.05 18.18
N THR A 63 1.19 15.50 19.25
CA THR A 63 0.68 14.33 19.98
C THR A 63 -0.27 14.68 21.12
N GLU A 64 -0.42 15.97 21.44
CA GLU A 64 -1.19 16.42 22.61
C GLU A 64 -2.68 16.63 22.29
N LYS A 65 -3.00 17.02 21.06
CA LYS A 65 -4.38 17.27 20.63
C LYS A 65 -5.14 15.95 20.48
N THR A 66 -6.15 15.75 21.31
CA THR A 66 -6.96 14.52 21.35
C THR A 66 -8.36 14.68 20.74
N ASP A 67 -8.92 15.89 20.71
CA ASP A 67 -10.19 16.18 20.06
C ASP A 67 -9.97 16.39 18.55
N LEU A 68 -10.01 15.27 17.83
CA LEU A 68 -9.74 15.20 16.41
C LEU A 68 -10.91 14.58 15.66
N PRO A 69 -11.26 15.09 14.47
CA PRO A 69 -12.32 14.49 13.65
C PRO A 69 -11.98 13.10 13.15
N HIS A 70 -10.68 12.77 13.10
CA HIS A 70 -10.18 11.45 12.69
C HIS A 70 -8.75 11.23 13.23
N PRO A 71 -8.36 9.98 13.59
CA PRO A 71 -7.01 9.68 14.09
C PRO A 71 -5.88 10.05 13.12
N ASN A 72 -6.14 10.02 11.81
CA ASN A 72 -5.15 10.37 10.78
C ASN A 72 -5.45 11.76 10.21
N THR A 73 -5.46 12.77 11.07
CA THR A 73 -5.67 14.18 10.66
C THR A 73 -4.34 14.87 10.41
N LEU A 74 -4.29 15.68 9.34
CA LEU A 74 -3.19 16.60 9.06
C LEU A 74 -3.75 17.97 8.64
N GLU A 75 -3.03 19.01 9.03
CA GLU A 75 -3.30 20.39 8.62
C GLU A 75 -2.13 20.88 7.75
N LEU A 76 -2.46 21.47 6.61
CA LEU A 76 -1.50 22.05 5.68
C LEU A 76 -1.75 23.55 5.58
N THR A 77 -0.67 24.32 5.70
CA THR A 77 -0.69 25.79 5.58
C THR A 77 0.32 26.20 4.51
N ALA A 78 -0.12 26.95 3.53
CA ALA A 78 0.74 27.58 2.53
C ALA A 78 1.01 29.01 2.92
N MET A 79 2.26 29.44 2.83
CA MET A 79 2.71 30.79 3.17
C MET A 79 3.46 31.41 2.00
N LYS A 80 3.36 32.76 1.89
CA LYS A 80 4.14 33.59 0.95
C LYS A 80 4.52 34.89 1.62
N GLY A 81 5.82 35.20 1.68
CA GLY A 81 6.32 36.39 2.33
C GLY A 81 5.89 36.52 3.81
N GLY A 82 5.82 35.40 4.53
CA GLY A 82 5.42 35.32 5.93
C GLY A 82 3.90 35.44 6.19
N LYS A 83 3.08 35.51 5.14
CA LYS A 83 1.61 35.55 5.25
C LYS A 83 1.00 34.24 4.82
N THR A 84 -0.01 33.78 5.54
CA THR A 84 -0.81 32.60 5.14
C THR A 84 -1.62 32.92 3.90
N ILE A 85 -1.45 32.11 2.85
CA ILE A 85 -2.18 32.21 1.58
C ILE A 85 -3.13 31.04 1.35
N GLY A 86 -3.01 29.97 2.15
CA GLY A 86 -3.91 28.82 2.07
C GLY A 86 -3.86 27.95 3.31
N PHE A 87 -4.98 27.26 3.57
CA PHE A 87 -5.12 26.29 4.66
C PHE A 87 -6.01 25.14 4.20
N MET A 88 -5.64 23.91 4.57
CA MET A 88 -6.42 22.72 4.31
C MET A 88 -6.30 21.76 5.50
N ARG A 89 -7.43 21.28 6.04
CA ARG A 89 -7.47 20.20 6.99
C ARG A 89 -7.94 18.92 6.28
N VAL A 90 -7.17 17.86 6.42
CA VAL A 90 -7.38 16.59 5.73
C VAL A 90 -7.37 15.43 6.71
N MET A 91 -8.27 14.50 6.50
CA MET A 91 -8.32 13.21 7.18
C MET A 91 -7.99 12.11 6.16
N SER A 92 -6.94 11.32 6.44
CA SER A 92 -6.59 10.16 5.63
C SER A 92 -7.38 8.95 6.13
N VAL A 93 -8.46 8.61 5.42
CA VAL A 93 -9.48 7.66 5.92
C VAL A 93 -9.19 6.19 5.56
N GLY A 94 -8.07 5.92 4.89
CA GLY A 94 -7.65 4.58 4.46
C GLY A 94 -7.80 4.37 2.95
N GLY A 95 -7.17 3.30 2.43
CA GLY A 95 -7.16 3.05 0.98
C GLY A 95 -6.47 4.12 0.13
N GLY A 96 -5.86 5.14 0.74
CA GLY A 96 -5.36 6.33 0.04
C GLY A 96 -6.44 7.40 -0.18
N ASP A 97 -7.63 7.22 0.38
CA ASP A 97 -8.71 8.20 0.28
C ASP A 97 -8.58 9.31 1.32
N LEU A 98 -9.10 10.47 0.92
CA LEU A 98 -9.02 11.70 1.70
C LEU A 98 -10.42 12.26 1.94
N ARG A 99 -10.64 12.70 3.17
CA ARG A 99 -11.74 13.59 3.51
C ARG A 99 -11.15 14.97 3.80
N ILE A 100 -11.57 15.98 3.05
CA ILE A 100 -11.10 17.35 3.20
C ILE A 100 -12.21 18.18 3.85
N GLU A 101 -11.87 18.86 4.95
CA GLU A 101 -12.84 19.70 5.65
C GLU A 101 -13.39 20.77 4.73
N GLY A 102 -14.73 20.91 4.69
CA GLY A 102 -15.41 21.89 3.85
C GLY A 102 -15.52 21.54 2.36
N ARG A 103 -15.06 20.34 1.95
CA ARG A 103 -15.24 19.85 0.57
C ARG A 103 -16.19 18.64 0.55
N PRO A 104 -17.06 18.52 -0.48
CA PRO A 104 -17.84 17.31 -0.65
C PRO A 104 -16.91 16.11 -0.88
N GLU A 105 -17.27 14.97 -0.31
CA GLU A 105 -16.59 13.72 -0.61
C GLU A 105 -16.82 13.40 -2.10
N ALA A 106 -15.75 13.12 -2.84
CA ALA A 106 -15.89 12.59 -4.18
C ALA A 106 -16.44 11.16 -4.05
N GLU A 107 -17.69 10.96 -4.44
CA GLU A 107 -18.24 9.60 -4.57
C GLU A 107 -17.45 8.89 -5.67
N ALA A 108 -16.71 7.84 -5.30
CA ALA A 108 -16.12 6.97 -6.30
C ALA A 108 -17.26 6.30 -7.09
N PRO A 109 -17.17 6.24 -8.42
CA PRO A 109 -18.21 5.57 -9.20
C PRO A 109 -18.36 4.13 -8.73
N GLU A 110 -19.61 3.71 -8.46
CA GLU A 110 -19.90 2.32 -8.14
C GLU A 110 -19.69 1.46 -9.38
N VAL A 111 -18.56 0.76 -9.41
CA VAL A 111 -18.19 -0.14 -10.51
C VAL A 111 -18.98 -1.46 -10.41
N TYR A 112 -19.20 -1.94 -9.20
CA TYR A 112 -19.85 -3.23 -8.94
C TYR A 112 -21.28 -3.04 -8.43
N ARG A 113 -22.23 -3.78 -9.01
CA ARG A 113 -23.65 -3.75 -8.62
C ARG A 113 -23.92 -4.54 -7.36
N GLU A 114 -23.33 -5.72 -7.27
CA GLU A 114 -23.45 -6.64 -6.14
C GLU A 114 -22.64 -6.12 -4.95
N LYS A 115 -23.29 -6.05 -3.78
CA LYS A 115 -22.71 -5.44 -2.56
C LYS A 115 -22.06 -6.44 -1.63
N SER A 116 -22.27 -7.73 -1.83
CA SER A 116 -21.72 -8.79 -1.01
C SER A 116 -21.12 -9.92 -1.84
N PHE A 117 -20.20 -10.67 -1.22
CA PHE A 117 -19.64 -11.87 -1.87
C PHE A 117 -20.72 -12.91 -2.20
N ALA A 118 -21.74 -13.02 -1.35
CA ALA A 118 -22.85 -13.94 -1.59
C ALA A 118 -23.63 -13.60 -2.86
N GLU A 119 -23.93 -12.33 -3.07
CA GLU A 119 -24.60 -11.82 -4.28
C GLU A 119 -23.76 -12.06 -5.55
N ILE A 120 -22.42 -11.84 -5.44
CA ILE A 120 -21.51 -12.10 -6.55
C ILE A 120 -21.44 -13.59 -6.88
N ALA A 121 -21.34 -14.43 -5.86
CA ALA A 121 -21.31 -15.87 -6.03
C ALA A 121 -22.59 -16.37 -6.69
N ASP A 122 -23.75 -15.83 -6.32
CA ASP A 122 -25.05 -16.16 -6.90
C ASP A 122 -25.15 -15.68 -8.36
N TYR A 123 -24.71 -14.42 -8.63
CA TYR A 123 -24.61 -13.91 -9.99
C TYR A 123 -23.73 -14.79 -10.88
N CYS A 124 -22.53 -15.11 -10.42
CA CYS A 124 -21.59 -15.95 -11.15
C CYS A 124 -22.16 -17.35 -11.43
N LYS A 125 -22.83 -17.95 -10.44
CA LYS A 125 -23.50 -19.25 -10.58
C LYS A 125 -24.63 -19.20 -11.60
N THR A 126 -25.50 -18.19 -11.49
CA THR A 126 -26.67 -18.03 -12.37
C THR A 126 -26.25 -17.81 -13.83
N HIS A 127 -25.16 -17.08 -14.06
CA HIS A 127 -24.68 -16.76 -15.40
C HIS A 127 -23.56 -17.70 -15.90
N ASN A 128 -23.25 -18.76 -15.15
CA ASN A 128 -22.16 -19.71 -15.46
C ASN A 128 -20.81 -19.01 -15.71
N LYS A 129 -20.46 -18.03 -14.86
CA LYS A 129 -19.24 -17.24 -14.94
C LYS A 129 -18.30 -17.55 -13.79
N ARG A 130 -17.01 -17.35 -14.00
CA ARG A 130 -16.02 -17.29 -12.92
C ARG A 130 -16.01 -15.88 -12.31
N ILE A 131 -15.57 -15.76 -11.06
CA ILE A 131 -15.43 -14.44 -10.43
C ILE A 131 -14.48 -13.55 -11.23
N SER A 132 -13.40 -14.10 -11.82
CA SER A 132 -12.50 -13.35 -12.69
C SER A 132 -13.16 -12.78 -13.94
N ASP A 133 -14.15 -13.50 -14.50
CA ASP A 133 -14.88 -13.04 -15.67
C ASP A 133 -15.88 -11.94 -15.29
N TYR A 134 -16.47 -12.05 -14.09
CA TYR A 134 -17.30 -11.00 -13.49
C TYR A 134 -16.49 -9.71 -13.23
N VAL A 135 -15.24 -9.82 -12.76
CA VAL A 135 -14.35 -8.65 -12.58
C VAL A 135 -14.08 -7.98 -13.93
N GLU A 136 -13.72 -8.76 -14.96
CA GLU A 136 -13.50 -8.22 -16.32
C GLU A 136 -14.73 -7.53 -16.88
N GLU A 137 -15.93 -8.08 -16.64
CA GLU A 137 -17.19 -7.50 -17.10
C GLU A 137 -17.47 -6.11 -16.51
N ASN A 138 -17.12 -5.90 -15.24
CA ASN A 138 -17.36 -4.63 -14.54
C ASN A 138 -16.24 -3.61 -14.73
N GLU A 139 -14.97 -4.05 -14.75
CA GLU A 139 -13.79 -3.19 -14.86
C GLU A 139 -13.33 -2.96 -16.31
N GLY A 140 -13.81 -3.80 -17.24
CA GLY A 140 -13.35 -3.82 -18.63
C GLY A 140 -12.03 -4.56 -18.84
N ALA A 141 -11.66 -4.76 -20.12
CA ALA A 141 -10.47 -5.54 -20.50
C ALA A 141 -9.13 -4.96 -19.98
N GLY A 142 -9.08 -3.65 -19.72
CA GLY A 142 -7.89 -2.98 -19.19
C GLY A 142 -7.47 -3.47 -17.80
N ILE A 143 -8.34 -4.18 -17.08
CA ILE A 143 -8.01 -4.75 -15.76
C ILE A 143 -6.81 -5.72 -15.84
N TRP A 144 -6.65 -6.44 -16.94
CA TRP A 144 -5.57 -7.42 -17.08
C TRP A 144 -4.18 -6.74 -17.15
N ASP A 145 -4.07 -5.63 -17.86
CA ASP A 145 -2.83 -4.84 -17.91
C ASP A 145 -2.50 -4.24 -16.54
N PHE A 146 -3.51 -3.75 -15.84
CA PHE A 146 -3.35 -3.27 -14.46
C PHE A 146 -2.87 -4.39 -13.53
N LEU A 147 -3.54 -5.55 -13.52
CA LEU A 147 -3.15 -6.69 -12.69
C LEU A 147 -1.77 -7.25 -13.06
N LEU A 148 -1.38 -7.19 -14.34
CA LEU A 148 -0.02 -7.54 -14.76
C LEU A 148 1.00 -6.57 -14.17
N SER A 149 0.72 -5.28 -14.15
CA SER A 149 1.59 -4.28 -13.51
C SER A 149 1.74 -4.53 -11.99
N VAL A 150 0.63 -4.85 -11.32
CA VAL A 150 0.59 -5.23 -9.90
C VAL A 150 1.43 -6.48 -9.66
N TRP A 151 1.24 -7.53 -10.48
CA TRP A 151 2.02 -8.76 -10.37
C TRP A 151 3.52 -8.53 -10.58
N ASN A 152 3.90 -7.70 -11.54
CA ASN A 152 5.30 -7.33 -11.76
C ASN A 152 5.90 -6.59 -10.56
N CYS A 153 5.14 -5.69 -9.92
CA CYS A 153 5.55 -5.05 -8.67
C CYS A 153 5.75 -6.06 -7.54
N MET A 154 4.82 -7.01 -7.37
CA MET A 154 4.94 -8.09 -6.39
C MET A 154 6.17 -8.97 -6.63
N LYS A 155 6.42 -9.40 -7.88
CA LYS A 155 7.62 -10.17 -8.25
C LYS A 155 8.90 -9.41 -7.96
N ASN A 156 8.93 -8.11 -8.24
CA ASN A 156 10.08 -7.25 -7.96
C ASN A 156 10.35 -7.14 -6.46
N ALA A 157 9.32 -6.93 -5.64
CA ALA A 157 9.44 -6.87 -4.19
C ALA A 157 10.06 -8.17 -3.62
N ILE A 158 9.61 -9.34 -4.11
CA ILE A 158 10.18 -10.63 -3.72
C ILE A 158 11.65 -10.70 -4.14
N ARG A 159 11.96 -10.39 -5.40
CA ARG A 159 13.32 -10.47 -5.94
C ARG A 159 14.28 -9.61 -5.14
N GLU A 160 13.92 -8.36 -4.90
CA GLU A 160 14.75 -7.43 -4.11
C GLU A 160 14.91 -7.91 -2.66
N GLY A 161 13.81 -8.35 -2.00
CA GLY A 161 13.88 -8.86 -0.64
C GLY A 161 14.78 -10.09 -0.50
N LEU A 162 14.85 -10.95 -1.51
CA LEU A 162 15.74 -12.11 -1.53
C LEU A 162 17.23 -11.75 -1.75
N THR A 163 17.54 -10.56 -2.24
CA THR A 163 18.92 -10.10 -2.46
C THR A 163 19.49 -9.32 -1.28
N HIS A 164 18.66 -8.85 -0.37
CA HIS A 164 19.10 -8.07 0.79
C HIS A 164 19.32 -8.95 2.01
N SER A 165 20.38 -8.63 2.76
CA SER A 165 20.72 -9.25 4.04
C SER A 165 21.00 -8.18 5.09
N GLY A 166 21.32 -8.58 6.32
CA GLY A 166 21.65 -7.69 7.43
C GLY A 166 20.43 -7.35 8.28
N VAL A 167 20.45 -6.20 8.96
CA VAL A 167 19.47 -5.79 9.95
C VAL A 167 18.45 -4.84 9.33
N LEU A 168 17.18 -5.03 9.66
CA LEU A 168 16.11 -4.10 9.27
C LEU A 168 16.27 -2.75 9.98
N PRO A 169 15.88 -1.63 9.32
CA PRO A 169 15.89 -0.33 9.97
C PRO A 169 14.94 -0.31 11.16
N GLY A 170 15.34 0.42 12.23
CA GLY A 170 14.60 0.55 13.48
C GLY A 170 15.43 0.10 14.69
N GLY A 171 14.89 0.34 15.90
CA GLY A 171 15.61 0.09 17.15
C GLY A 171 15.60 -1.36 17.66
N LEU A 172 14.96 -2.30 16.93
CA LEU A 172 14.76 -3.68 17.40
C LEU A 172 15.84 -4.67 16.96
N ASN A 173 16.79 -4.27 16.12
CA ASN A 173 17.87 -5.11 15.57
C ASN A 173 17.37 -6.43 14.94
N VAL A 174 16.26 -6.39 14.22
CA VAL A 174 15.68 -7.58 13.57
C VAL A 174 16.50 -7.93 12.33
N GLU A 175 17.05 -9.12 12.30
CA GLU A 175 17.79 -9.64 11.15
C GLU A 175 16.85 -10.07 10.02
N ARG A 176 17.27 -9.82 8.77
CA ARG A 176 16.60 -10.32 7.57
C ARG A 176 16.78 -11.84 7.44
N LYS A 177 15.71 -12.53 7.09
CA LYS A 177 15.67 -14.00 7.01
C LYS A 177 15.37 -14.54 5.63
N ALA A 178 14.82 -13.70 4.74
CA ALA A 178 14.35 -14.13 3.43
C ALA A 178 15.43 -14.82 2.60
N GLN A 179 16.58 -14.16 2.44
CA GLN A 179 17.70 -14.69 1.67
C GLN A 179 18.22 -15.99 2.26
N TYR A 180 18.37 -16.06 3.59
CA TYR A 180 18.83 -17.26 4.29
C TYR A 180 17.87 -18.44 4.05
N LEU A 181 16.58 -18.27 4.27
CA LEU A 181 15.57 -19.30 4.05
C LEU A 181 15.52 -19.76 2.60
N PHE A 182 15.64 -18.85 1.65
CA PHE A 182 15.62 -19.19 0.23
C PHE A 182 16.83 -20.03 -0.20
N ASN A 183 18.02 -19.67 0.30
CA ASN A 183 19.28 -20.33 -0.08
C ASN A 183 19.56 -21.62 0.70
N GLN A 184 18.85 -21.90 1.79
CA GLN A 184 19.01 -23.14 2.53
C GLN A 184 18.72 -24.35 1.65
N ARG A 185 19.62 -25.34 1.73
CA ARG A 185 19.45 -26.64 1.09
C ARG A 185 19.79 -27.73 2.12
N HIS A 186 18.81 -28.58 2.38
CA HIS A 186 18.98 -29.72 3.24
C HIS A 186 18.88 -30.98 2.38
N ILE A 187 19.86 -31.91 2.55
CA ILE A 187 19.97 -33.16 1.75
C ILE A 187 18.71 -34.02 1.93
N ASP A 188 18.15 -34.05 3.15
CA ASP A 188 17.00 -34.87 3.53
C ASP A 188 15.73 -34.06 3.73
N GLU A 189 15.59 -32.90 3.05
CA GLU A 189 14.40 -32.02 3.20
C GLU A 189 13.19 -32.69 2.57
N ARG A 190 12.15 -32.90 3.38
CA ARG A 190 10.86 -33.39 2.89
C ARG A 190 10.19 -32.36 1.98
N PRO A 191 9.40 -32.79 0.96
CA PRO A 191 8.73 -31.86 0.05
C PRO A 191 7.90 -30.79 0.76
N GLU A 192 7.16 -31.17 1.81
CA GLU A 192 6.31 -30.25 2.58
C GLU A 192 7.13 -29.20 3.35
N THR A 193 8.28 -29.62 3.89
CA THR A 193 9.22 -28.71 4.58
C THR A 193 9.82 -27.71 3.59
N ARG A 194 10.22 -28.18 2.40
CA ARG A 194 10.73 -27.34 1.33
C ARG A 194 9.66 -26.33 0.86
N GLU A 195 8.42 -26.78 0.68
CA GLU A 195 7.29 -25.93 0.31
C GLU A 195 7.10 -24.80 1.32
N ASN A 196 6.96 -25.16 2.60
CA ASN A 196 6.81 -24.18 3.68
C ASN A 196 8.00 -23.19 3.72
N ARG A 197 9.22 -23.68 3.60
CA ARG A 197 10.43 -22.85 3.61
C ARG A 197 10.43 -21.85 2.45
N LEU A 198 10.10 -22.27 1.23
CA LEU A 198 10.07 -21.39 0.06
C LEU A 198 8.95 -20.34 0.15
N VAL A 199 7.74 -20.75 0.54
CA VAL A 199 6.64 -19.80 0.75
C VAL A 199 6.99 -18.80 1.85
N CYS A 200 7.59 -19.26 2.96
CA CYS A 200 8.06 -18.36 4.02
C CYS A 200 9.19 -17.43 3.52
N ALA A 201 10.12 -17.92 2.72
CA ALA A 201 11.19 -17.09 2.16
C ALA A 201 10.60 -15.93 1.30
N TYR A 202 9.65 -16.24 0.44
CA TYR A 202 8.96 -15.21 -0.37
C TYR A 202 8.15 -14.24 0.49
N ALA A 203 7.46 -14.75 1.52
CA ALA A 203 6.71 -13.90 2.44
C ALA A 203 7.62 -12.97 3.24
N PHE A 204 8.72 -13.49 3.78
CA PHE A 204 9.73 -12.67 4.46
C PHE A 204 10.34 -11.64 3.52
N ALA A 205 10.62 -12.00 2.26
CA ALA A 205 11.17 -11.06 1.28
C ALA A 205 10.28 -9.81 1.14
N VAL A 206 8.97 -9.97 0.96
CA VAL A 206 8.04 -8.84 0.86
C VAL A 206 7.89 -8.11 2.20
N SER A 207 7.79 -8.84 3.33
CA SER A 207 7.67 -8.23 4.66
C SER A 207 8.90 -7.39 5.01
N GLU A 208 10.09 -7.86 4.68
CA GLU A 208 11.35 -7.16 4.90
C GLU A 208 11.51 -5.94 3.99
N GLN A 209 11.00 -6.00 2.76
CA GLN A 209 10.90 -4.83 1.88
C GLN A 209 9.93 -3.80 2.46
N ASN A 210 8.78 -4.24 2.97
CA ASN A 210 7.84 -3.35 3.66
C ASN A 210 8.50 -2.65 4.86
N ALA A 211 9.16 -3.41 5.73
CA ALA A 211 9.85 -2.87 6.90
C ALA A 211 11.07 -1.99 6.53
N GLY A 212 11.74 -2.29 5.42
CA GLY A 212 12.85 -1.53 4.88
C GLY A 212 12.46 -0.33 4.02
N GLN A 213 11.18 0.06 4.00
CA GLN A 213 10.64 1.14 3.17
C GLN A 213 10.79 0.92 1.65
N GLY A 214 10.94 -0.33 1.22
CA GLY A 214 10.94 -0.71 -0.19
C GLY A 214 9.54 -0.63 -0.82
N THR A 215 9.49 -0.72 -2.14
CA THR A 215 8.22 -0.72 -2.88
C THR A 215 7.53 -2.07 -2.76
N ILE A 216 6.28 -2.06 -2.31
CA ILE A 216 5.41 -3.25 -2.22
C ILE A 216 4.01 -2.91 -2.72
N VAL A 217 3.22 -3.94 -3.01
CA VAL A 217 1.78 -3.81 -3.20
C VAL A 217 1.08 -3.98 -1.84
N THR A 218 0.27 -3.00 -1.45
CA THR A 218 -0.42 -2.99 -0.15
C THR A 218 -1.80 -3.68 -0.26
N ALA A 219 -1.84 -4.94 -0.63
CA ALA A 219 -3.08 -5.69 -0.82
C ALA A 219 -3.17 -6.87 0.18
N PRO A 220 -4.22 -6.93 1.00
CA PRO A 220 -5.25 -5.90 1.25
C PRO A 220 -4.76 -4.79 2.19
N THR A 221 -3.67 -5.01 2.94
CA THR A 221 -3.05 -4.07 3.89
C THR A 221 -1.54 -4.18 3.86
N CYS A 222 -0.81 -3.20 4.41
CA CYS A 222 0.66 -3.30 4.59
C CYS A 222 1.06 -4.54 5.41
N GLY A 223 0.29 -4.89 6.45
CA GLY A 223 0.58 -6.05 7.30
C GLY A 223 0.39 -7.40 6.61
N ALA A 224 -0.55 -7.48 5.67
CA ALA A 224 -0.87 -8.71 4.93
C ALA A 224 -0.24 -8.76 3.52
N CYS A 225 0.52 -7.75 3.12
CA CYS A 225 1.06 -7.57 1.77
C CYS A 225 1.96 -8.72 1.29
N ALA A 226 2.49 -9.51 2.20
CA ALA A 226 3.42 -10.61 1.91
C ALA A 226 2.73 -11.93 1.55
N CYS A 227 1.53 -12.18 2.06
CA CYS A 227 0.88 -13.49 1.97
C CYS A 227 0.52 -13.85 0.52
N LEU A 228 -0.23 -12.98 -0.14
CA LEU A 228 -0.71 -13.22 -1.50
C LEU A 228 0.44 -13.39 -2.51
N PRO A 229 1.41 -12.45 -2.60
CA PRO A 229 2.50 -12.60 -3.56
C PRO A 229 3.37 -13.82 -3.29
N ALA A 230 3.60 -14.21 -2.02
CA ALA A 230 4.40 -15.39 -1.69
C ALA A 230 3.75 -16.68 -2.20
N VAL A 231 2.46 -16.86 -1.97
CA VAL A 231 1.72 -18.04 -2.44
C VAL A 231 1.68 -18.07 -3.97
N LEU A 232 1.35 -16.96 -4.63
CA LEU A 232 1.27 -16.90 -6.09
C LEU A 232 2.64 -17.15 -6.74
N LYS A 233 3.71 -16.60 -6.16
CA LYS A 233 5.08 -16.83 -6.65
C LYS A 233 5.47 -18.30 -6.52
N TYR A 234 5.18 -18.92 -5.37
CA TYR A 234 5.40 -20.34 -5.18
C TYR A 234 4.61 -21.19 -6.20
N MET A 235 3.35 -20.88 -6.41
CA MET A 235 2.52 -21.60 -7.40
C MET A 235 3.05 -21.41 -8.83
N GLN A 236 3.57 -20.25 -9.16
CA GLN A 236 4.16 -20.00 -10.47
C GLN A 236 5.48 -20.76 -10.66
N ASP A 237 6.40 -20.67 -9.68
CA ASP A 237 7.76 -21.21 -9.82
C ASP A 237 7.80 -22.73 -9.65
N GLU A 238 7.10 -23.28 -8.66
CA GLU A 238 7.22 -24.67 -8.25
C GLU A 238 6.08 -25.56 -8.79
N LYS A 239 4.90 -24.99 -9.03
CA LYS A 239 3.77 -25.75 -9.57
C LYS A 239 3.48 -25.44 -11.06
N GLY A 240 4.25 -24.53 -11.67
CA GLY A 240 4.11 -24.18 -13.08
C GLY A 240 2.82 -23.43 -13.42
N LEU A 241 2.24 -22.68 -12.48
CA LEU A 241 1.01 -21.93 -12.72
C LEU A 241 1.25 -20.86 -13.79
N PRO A 242 0.53 -20.88 -14.95
CA PRO A 242 0.70 -19.88 -15.99
C PRO A 242 0.35 -18.48 -15.49
N GLU A 243 1.06 -17.45 -15.98
CA GLU A 243 0.85 -16.05 -15.59
C GLU A 243 -0.62 -15.61 -15.73
N ARG A 244 -1.30 -16.02 -16.79
CA ARG A 244 -2.73 -15.73 -16.94
C ARG A 244 -3.58 -16.26 -15.77
N GLN A 245 -3.24 -17.40 -15.21
CA GLN A 245 -3.94 -17.94 -14.04
C GLN A 245 -3.59 -17.20 -12.77
N VAL A 246 -2.35 -16.71 -12.64
CA VAL A 246 -1.95 -15.81 -11.55
C VAL A 246 -2.77 -14.53 -11.60
N LEU A 247 -2.91 -13.90 -12.77
CA LEU A 247 -3.73 -12.68 -12.91
C LEU A 247 -5.21 -12.94 -12.57
N ARG A 248 -5.76 -14.07 -12.96
CA ARG A 248 -7.12 -14.47 -12.57
C ARG A 248 -7.25 -14.65 -11.04
N ALA A 249 -6.26 -15.23 -10.40
CA ALA A 249 -6.24 -15.34 -8.93
C ALA A 249 -6.14 -13.97 -8.25
N LEU A 250 -5.36 -13.05 -8.80
CA LEU A 250 -5.30 -11.66 -8.31
C LEU A 250 -6.66 -10.95 -8.44
N ALA A 251 -7.33 -11.08 -9.59
CA ALA A 251 -8.66 -10.50 -9.80
C ALA A 251 -9.69 -10.97 -8.76
N VAL A 252 -9.55 -12.20 -8.26
CA VAL A 252 -10.45 -12.74 -7.22
C VAL A 252 -10.02 -12.27 -5.83
N ALA A 253 -8.71 -12.19 -5.57
CA ALA A 253 -8.17 -11.89 -4.24
C ALA A 253 -8.24 -10.41 -3.86
N ASP A 254 -8.18 -9.50 -4.84
CA ASP A 254 -8.20 -8.04 -4.61
C ASP A 254 -9.62 -7.52 -4.29
N ARG A 255 -10.61 -8.37 -4.41
CA ARG A 255 -11.96 -7.98 -4.12
C ARG A 255 -12.20 -7.93 -2.62
N LYS A 256 -12.33 -6.72 -2.09
CA LYS A 256 -12.69 -6.48 -0.69
C LYS A 256 -14.02 -7.17 -0.38
N SER A 257 -13.93 -8.03 0.61
CA SER A 257 -15.07 -8.50 1.38
C SER A 257 -15.70 -7.33 2.14
#